data_fee67704e3b91bb0df20136d22f61843
#
_entry.id   fee67704e3b91bb0df20136d22f61843
#
_cell.length_a   1.000
_cell.length_b   1.000
_cell.length_c   1.000
_cell.angle_alpha   90.00
_cell.angle_beta   90.00
_cell.angle_gamma   90.00
#
_symmetry.space_group_name_H-M   'P 1'
#
loop_
_entity.id
_entity.type
_entity.pdbx_description
1 polymer ?
#
loop_
_entity_poly.entity_id
_entity_poly.type
_entity_poly.pdbx_seq_one_letter_code
_entity_poly.pdbx_strand_id
1 'polypeptide(L)'
;MNGQSVTAPSERFSATTAYAVVVANMIGTGVFTSLGFQLVDIQSGFVLLTLWALGGLLALCGALCYAELGAALPRSGGEYHFLSVAYHPAAGFVSGWVSATIGFAAPTALAAITFGTYLSAAMPWLDPAPLAMGLVILLTVAHAANRRGSGAVSYTHLTLPTKRIV
;
A
#
# COMPACT_ATOMS: atom_id res chain seq x y z
N MET A 1 10.05 39.63 28.35
CA MET A 1 9.13 38.88 27.48
C MET A 1 9.73 37.48 27.29
N ASN A 2 9.29 36.53 28.12
CA ASN A 2 9.86 35.19 28.13
C ASN A 2 9.15 34.36 27.05
N GLY A 3 9.86 34.07 25.95
CA GLY A 3 9.43 33.12 24.95
C GLY A 3 9.53 31.69 25.50
N GLN A 4 8.47 31.17 26.05
CA GLN A 4 8.37 29.72 26.32
C GLN A 4 8.22 29.01 24.99
N SER A 5 9.30 28.35 24.56
CA SER A 5 9.25 27.35 23.51
C SER A 5 8.44 26.17 24.00
N VAL A 6 7.17 26.10 23.56
CA VAL A 6 6.33 24.91 23.79
C VAL A 6 6.92 23.77 22.96
N THR A 7 7.78 22.99 23.56
CA THR A 7 8.22 21.70 23.03
C THR A 7 7.05 20.73 23.11
N ALA A 8 6.35 20.55 21.99
CA ALA A 8 5.33 19.50 21.87
C ALA A 8 5.99 18.13 22.14
N PRO A 9 5.39 17.26 22.96
CA PRO A 9 5.94 15.94 23.27
C PRO A 9 6.10 15.13 21.97
N SER A 10 7.30 14.66 21.72
CA SER A 10 7.58 13.77 20.59
C SER A 10 7.04 12.39 20.91
N GLU A 11 5.79 12.10 20.55
CA GLU A 11 5.27 10.74 20.56
C GLU A 11 6.04 9.90 19.52
N ARG A 12 7.05 9.21 20.00
CA ARG A 12 7.77 8.23 19.17
C ARG A 12 6.88 7.01 19.06
N PHE A 13 6.55 6.62 17.84
CA PHE A 13 5.90 5.33 17.62
C PHE A 13 6.77 4.22 18.18
N SER A 14 6.16 3.34 18.97
CA SER A 14 6.82 2.11 19.40
C SER A 14 7.17 1.28 18.14
N ALA A 15 8.33 0.62 18.16
CA ALA A 15 8.71 -0.31 17.10
C ALA A 15 7.61 -1.36 16.84
N THR A 16 6.94 -1.82 17.89
CA THR A 16 5.80 -2.74 17.80
C THR A 16 4.65 -2.16 16.97
N THR A 17 4.32 -0.88 17.18
CA THR A 17 3.27 -0.20 16.39
C THR A 17 3.68 -0.08 14.92
N ALA A 18 4.95 0.26 14.65
CA ALA A 18 5.47 0.33 13.29
C ALA A 18 5.40 -1.03 12.59
N TYR A 19 5.81 -2.11 13.25
CA TYR A 19 5.68 -3.47 12.73
C TYR A 19 4.23 -3.86 12.45
N ALA A 20 3.32 -3.58 13.38
CA ALA A 20 1.90 -3.90 13.21
C ALA A 20 1.30 -3.18 12.00
N VAL A 21 1.62 -1.91 11.80
CA VAL A 21 1.15 -1.12 10.64
C VAL A 21 1.71 -1.68 9.33
N VAL A 22 3.00 -2.02 9.28
CA VAL A 22 3.62 -2.61 8.09
C VAL A 22 2.98 -3.95 7.74
N VAL A 23 2.84 -4.86 8.73
CA VAL A 23 2.21 -6.17 8.53
C VAL A 23 0.75 -6.02 8.07
N ALA A 24 -0.01 -5.11 8.70
CA ALA A 24 -1.39 -4.85 8.31
C ALA A 24 -1.52 -4.34 6.86
N ASN A 25 -0.56 -3.52 6.38
CA ASN A 25 -0.52 -3.07 5.00
C ASN A 25 -0.07 -4.15 4.00
N MET A 26 0.74 -5.12 4.45
CA MET A 26 1.17 -6.25 3.61
C MET A 26 0.06 -7.29 3.41
N ILE A 27 -0.77 -7.51 4.42
CA ILE A 27 -1.92 -8.44 4.34
C ILE A 27 -3.07 -7.71 3.64
N GLY A 28 -2.99 -7.64 2.31
CA GLY A 28 -4.03 -7.05 1.46
C GLY A 28 -4.89 -8.10 0.76
N THR A 29 -5.87 -7.63 0.01
CA THR A 29 -6.75 -8.46 -0.83
C THR A 29 -5.97 -9.33 -1.82
N GLY A 30 -4.77 -8.91 -2.24
CA GLY A 30 -3.93 -9.64 -3.18
C GLY A 30 -3.60 -11.05 -2.76
N VAL A 31 -3.35 -11.30 -1.47
CA VAL A 31 -3.06 -12.65 -0.96
C VAL A 31 -4.23 -13.59 -1.20
N PHE A 32 -5.45 -13.14 -0.95
CA PHE A 32 -6.65 -13.95 -1.08
C PHE A 32 -7.11 -14.14 -2.53
N THR A 33 -6.95 -13.11 -3.37
CA THR A 33 -7.35 -13.15 -4.78
C THR A 33 -6.34 -13.86 -5.66
N SER A 34 -5.04 -13.62 -5.46
CA SER A 34 -4.00 -14.23 -6.28
C SER A 34 -3.98 -15.75 -6.13
N LEU A 35 -4.28 -16.27 -4.94
CA LEU A 35 -4.35 -17.71 -4.69
C LEU A 35 -5.44 -18.35 -5.55
N GLY A 36 -6.62 -17.74 -5.66
CA GLY A 36 -7.70 -18.23 -6.48
C GLY A 36 -7.33 -18.35 -7.96
N PHE A 37 -6.67 -17.35 -8.52
CA PHE A 37 -6.19 -17.38 -9.92
C PHE A 37 -5.09 -18.43 -10.13
N GLN A 38 -4.15 -18.55 -9.20
CA GLN A 38 -3.07 -19.52 -9.28
C GLN A 38 -3.54 -20.96 -9.22
N LEU A 39 -4.59 -21.26 -8.46
CA LEU A 39 -5.16 -22.61 -8.36
C LEU A 39 -5.85 -23.08 -9.63
N VAL A 40 -6.24 -22.18 -10.53
CA VAL A 40 -6.80 -22.55 -11.84
C VAL A 40 -5.73 -23.21 -12.72
N ASP A 41 -4.53 -22.68 -12.70
CA ASP A 41 -3.42 -23.13 -13.56
C ASP A 41 -2.50 -24.13 -12.86
N ILE A 42 -2.27 -23.95 -11.55
CA ILE A 42 -1.35 -24.78 -10.75
C ILE A 42 -2.16 -25.75 -9.88
N GLN A 43 -2.37 -26.96 -10.36
CA GLN A 43 -3.14 -28.00 -9.65
C GLN A 43 -2.32 -28.74 -8.58
N SER A 44 -1.05 -28.44 -8.40
CA SER A 44 -0.16 -29.06 -7.42
C SER A 44 0.08 -28.12 -6.22
N GLY A 45 -0.42 -28.51 -5.06
CA GLY A 45 -0.21 -27.77 -3.81
C GLY A 45 1.28 -27.66 -3.44
N PHE A 46 2.10 -28.67 -3.74
CA PHE A 46 3.54 -28.63 -3.50
C PHE A 46 4.23 -27.56 -4.36
N VAL A 47 3.91 -27.49 -5.65
CA VAL A 47 4.45 -26.46 -6.56
C VAL A 47 4.05 -25.07 -6.10
N LEU A 48 2.76 -24.90 -5.74
CA LEU A 48 2.24 -23.62 -5.24
C LEU A 48 2.99 -23.15 -4.00
N LEU A 49 3.13 -24.02 -2.99
CA LEU A 49 3.84 -23.67 -1.75
C LEU A 49 5.32 -23.37 -2.01
N THR A 50 5.98 -24.08 -2.92
CA THR A 50 7.36 -23.83 -3.28
C THR A 50 7.52 -22.46 -3.94
N LEU A 51 6.61 -22.10 -4.86
CA LEU A 51 6.61 -20.77 -5.50
C LEU A 51 6.40 -19.65 -4.47
N TRP A 52 5.49 -19.85 -3.52
CA TRP A 52 5.25 -18.90 -2.45
C TRP A 52 6.47 -18.76 -1.51
N ALA A 53 7.14 -19.87 -1.17
CA ALA A 53 8.34 -19.84 -0.35
C ALA A 53 9.50 -19.12 -1.06
N LEU A 54 9.71 -19.40 -2.35
CA LEU A 54 10.73 -18.71 -3.16
C LEU A 54 10.40 -17.23 -3.32
N GLY A 55 9.14 -16.89 -3.62
CA GLY A 55 8.69 -15.50 -3.71
C GLY A 55 8.88 -14.76 -2.40
N GLY A 56 8.55 -15.40 -1.26
CA GLY A 56 8.75 -14.84 0.07
C GLY A 56 10.24 -14.60 0.39
N LEU A 57 11.13 -15.52 0.00
CA LEU A 57 12.57 -15.36 0.17
C LEU A 57 13.11 -14.19 -0.66
N LEU A 58 12.71 -14.08 -1.92
CA LEU A 58 13.09 -12.96 -2.78
C LEU A 58 12.56 -11.62 -2.24
N ALA A 59 11.33 -11.60 -1.76
CA ALA A 59 10.74 -10.41 -1.14
C ALA A 59 11.49 -10.00 0.14
N LEU A 60 11.92 -10.97 0.95
CA LEU A 60 12.75 -10.72 2.13
C LEU A 60 14.10 -10.11 1.76
N CYS A 61 14.78 -10.62 0.75
CA CYS A 61 16.04 -10.04 0.25
C CYS A 61 15.81 -8.58 -0.21
N GLY A 62 14.75 -8.33 -0.96
CA GLY A 62 14.38 -6.96 -1.36
C GLY A 62 14.10 -6.05 -0.16
N ALA A 63 13.36 -6.53 0.84
CA ALA A 63 13.07 -5.76 2.05
C ALA A 63 14.34 -5.38 2.83
N LEU A 64 15.33 -6.28 2.92
CA LEU A 64 16.62 -6.00 3.55
C LEU A 64 17.39 -4.92 2.80
N CYS A 65 17.42 -4.97 1.46
CA CYS A 65 18.03 -3.92 0.64
C CYS A 65 17.35 -2.56 0.85
N TYR A 66 16.01 -2.53 0.90
CA TYR A 66 15.27 -1.30 1.17
C TYR A 66 15.50 -0.78 2.59
N ALA A 67 15.67 -1.66 3.58
CA ALA A 67 15.98 -1.28 4.95
C ALA A 67 17.34 -0.57 5.04
N GLU A 68 18.36 -1.08 4.34
CA GLU A 68 19.68 -0.43 4.26
C GLU A 68 19.61 0.93 3.55
N LEU A 69 18.90 0.99 2.41
CA LEU A 69 18.69 2.26 1.69
C LEU A 69 17.95 3.28 2.55
N GLY A 70 16.93 2.86 3.29
CA GLY A 70 16.20 3.73 4.21
C GLY A 70 17.03 4.24 5.38
N ALA A 71 17.97 3.43 5.86
CA ALA A 71 18.90 3.83 6.92
C ALA A 71 19.99 4.77 6.38
N ALA A 72 20.49 4.52 5.16
CA ALA A 72 21.54 5.34 4.53
C ALA A 72 21.00 6.70 4.01
N LEU A 73 19.75 6.72 3.54
CA LEU A 73 19.10 7.89 2.94
C LEU A 73 17.83 8.25 3.72
N PRO A 74 17.93 8.82 4.93
CA PRO A 74 16.79 9.05 5.82
C PRO A 74 15.95 10.27 5.40
N ARG A 75 15.55 10.34 4.13
CA ARG A 75 14.65 11.35 3.58
C ARG A 75 13.33 10.73 3.20
N SER A 76 12.25 11.47 3.40
CA SER A 76 10.93 11.09 2.90
C SER A 76 10.93 11.05 1.36
N GLY A 77 10.22 10.08 0.77
CA GLY A 77 10.14 9.94 -0.68
C GLY A 77 10.29 8.49 -1.17
N GLY A 78 10.73 7.56 -0.33
CA GLY A 78 10.85 6.14 -0.68
C GLY A 78 11.62 5.91 -1.98
N GLU A 79 11.08 5.09 -2.87
CA GLU A 79 11.71 4.73 -4.16
C GLU A 79 12.05 5.94 -5.02
N TYR A 80 11.19 6.94 -5.05
CA TYR A 80 11.46 8.19 -5.76
C TYR A 80 12.81 8.79 -5.33
N HIS A 81 13.03 8.89 -4.02
CA HIS A 81 14.25 9.48 -3.48
C HIS A 81 15.46 8.58 -3.71
N PHE A 82 15.33 7.28 -3.45
CA PHE A 82 16.43 6.33 -3.62
C PHE A 82 16.92 6.28 -5.08
N LEU A 83 16.02 6.19 -6.03
CA LEU A 83 16.36 6.17 -7.46
C LEU A 83 16.90 7.51 -7.97
N SER A 84 16.40 8.63 -7.43
CA SER A 84 16.91 9.95 -7.78
C SER A 84 18.36 10.15 -7.34
N VAL A 85 18.74 9.63 -6.17
CA VAL A 85 20.07 9.74 -5.61
C VAL A 85 21.03 8.70 -6.20
N ALA A 86 20.57 7.44 -6.34
CA ALA A 86 21.42 6.33 -6.81
C ALA A 86 21.71 6.37 -8.30
N TYR A 87 20.76 6.85 -9.11
CA TYR A 87 20.88 6.85 -10.57
C TYR A 87 20.79 8.25 -11.16
N HIS A 88 19.57 8.79 -11.25
CA HIS A 88 19.32 10.10 -11.85
C HIS A 88 17.93 10.62 -11.42
N PRO A 89 17.73 11.95 -11.27
CA PRO A 89 16.43 12.53 -10.93
C PRO A 89 15.28 12.11 -11.85
N ALA A 90 15.55 11.89 -13.14
CA ALA A 90 14.56 11.40 -14.08
C ALA A 90 14.09 9.97 -13.76
N ALA A 91 15.00 9.08 -13.29
CA ALA A 91 14.64 7.72 -12.88
C ALA A 91 13.70 7.74 -11.67
N GLY A 92 14.01 8.58 -10.68
CA GLY A 92 13.12 8.82 -9.53
C GLY A 92 11.76 9.35 -9.96
N PHE A 93 11.72 10.34 -10.88
CA PHE A 93 10.47 10.89 -11.38
C PHE A 93 9.60 9.81 -12.07
N VAL A 94 10.19 9.00 -12.94
CA VAL A 94 9.47 7.90 -13.62
C VAL A 94 8.93 6.90 -12.59
N SER A 95 9.74 6.50 -11.61
CA SER A 95 9.29 5.60 -10.53
C SER A 95 8.13 6.20 -9.74
N GLY A 96 8.24 7.46 -9.34
CA GLY A 96 7.16 8.17 -8.64
C GLY A 96 5.88 8.27 -9.46
N TRP A 97 6.00 8.53 -10.76
CA TRP A 97 4.88 8.56 -11.69
C TRP A 97 4.20 7.20 -11.82
N VAL A 98 4.98 6.13 -12.02
CA VAL A 98 4.46 4.75 -12.11
C VAL A 98 3.79 4.34 -10.79
N SER A 99 4.39 4.66 -9.66
CA SER A 99 3.82 4.37 -8.34
C SER A 99 2.49 5.11 -8.15
N ALA A 100 2.41 6.38 -8.52
CA ALA A 100 1.19 7.18 -8.36
C ALA A 100 0.05 6.73 -9.29
N THR A 101 0.36 6.37 -10.54
CA THR A 101 -0.65 6.04 -11.55
C THR A 101 -1.03 4.56 -11.53
N ILE A 102 -0.07 3.66 -11.41
CA ILE A 102 -0.28 2.21 -11.50
C ILE A 102 -0.22 1.57 -10.11
N GLY A 103 0.78 1.90 -9.31
CA GLY A 103 1.04 1.27 -8.02
C GLY A 103 -0.12 1.36 -7.03
N PHE A 104 -0.86 2.46 -7.04
CA PHE A 104 -2.05 2.64 -6.19
C PHE A 104 -3.36 2.31 -6.91
N ALA A 105 -3.45 2.58 -8.22
CA ALA A 105 -4.68 2.34 -8.97
C ALA A 105 -4.94 0.86 -9.20
N ALA A 106 -3.90 0.07 -9.54
CA ALA A 106 -4.07 -1.35 -9.84
C ALA A 106 -4.58 -2.17 -8.63
N PRO A 107 -4.05 -2.04 -7.40
CA PRO A 107 -4.60 -2.73 -6.24
C PRO A 107 -6.04 -2.32 -5.92
N THR A 108 -6.38 -1.04 -6.11
CA THR A 108 -7.75 -0.55 -5.91
C THR A 108 -8.71 -1.17 -6.92
N ALA A 109 -8.31 -1.22 -8.19
CA ALA A 109 -9.10 -1.87 -9.24
C ALA A 109 -9.28 -3.37 -8.98
N LEU A 110 -8.19 -4.06 -8.57
CA LEU A 110 -8.25 -5.49 -8.23
C LEU A 110 -9.21 -5.74 -7.06
N ALA A 111 -9.17 -4.92 -6.02
CA ALA A 111 -10.08 -5.03 -4.88
C ALA A 111 -11.55 -4.83 -5.31
N ALA A 112 -11.82 -3.88 -6.19
CA ALA A 112 -13.16 -3.62 -6.70
C ALA A 112 -13.68 -4.77 -7.58
N ILE A 113 -12.84 -5.32 -8.47
CA ILE A 113 -13.19 -6.49 -9.30
C ILE A 113 -13.48 -7.71 -8.42
N THR A 114 -12.64 -7.93 -7.42
CA THR A 114 -12.83 -9.04 -6.46
C THR A 114 -14.14 -8.89 -5.71
N PHE A 115 -14.46 -7.71 -5.23
CA PHE A 115 -15.75 -7.43 -4.59
C PHE A 115 -16.92 -7.75 -5.53
N GLY A 116 -16.86 -7.26 -6.79
CA GLY A 116 -17.88 -7.55 -7.79
C GLY A 116 -18.06 -9.04 -8.04
N THR A 117 -16.95 -9.78 -8.16
CA THR A 117 -16.95 -11.22 -8.39
C THR A 117 -17.54 -12.00 -7.21
N TYR A 118 -17.16 -11.68 -5.98
CA TYR A 118 -17.71 -12.36 -4.80
C TYR A 118 -19.18 -12.03 -4.57
N LEU A 119 -19.60 -10.81 -4.82
CA LEU A 119 -21.00 -10.42 -4.67
C LEU A 119 -21.87 -11.09 -5.74
N SER A 120 -21.41 -11.17 -6.99
CA SER A 120 -22.13 -11.88 -8.05
C SER A 120 -22.19 -13.38 -7.82
N ALA A 121 -21.20 -13.98 -7.17
CA ALA A 121 -21.26 -15.39 -6.75
C ALA A 121 -22.35 -15.65 -5.69
N ALA A 122 -22.58 -14.67 -4.80
CA ALA A 122 -23.66 -14.74 -3.81
C ALA A 122 -25.03 -14.37 -4.39
N MET A 123 -25.05 -13.51 -5.41
CA MET A 123 -26.26 -12.99 -6.07
C MET A 123 -26.11 -13.10 -7.60
N PRO A 124 -26.45 -14.26 -8.20
CA PRO A 124 -26.18 -14.57 -9.63
C PRO A 124 -26.88 -13.66 -10.66
N TRP A 125 -27.85 -12.86 -10.23
CA TRP A 125 -28.52 -11.87 -11.10
C TRP A 125 -27.77 -10.55 -11.23
N LEU A 126 -26.64 -10.37 -10.52
CA LEU A 126 -25.84 -9.18 -10.54
C LEU A 126 -24.57 -9.42 -11.37
N ASP A 127 -24.31 -8.58 -12.37
CA ASP A 127 -23.08 -8.62 -13.13
C ASP A 127 -21.91 -8.07 -12.33
N PRO A 128 -20.73 -8.72 -12.31
CA PRO A 128 -19.59 -8.30 -11.50
C PRO A 128 -18.97 -6.95 -11.96
N ALA A 129 -19.00 -6.66 -13.25
CA ALA A 129 -18.37 -5.44 -13.80
C ALA A 129 -19.06 -4.14 -13.33
N PRO A 130 -20.40 -3.97 -13.46
CA PRO A 130 -21.06 -2.76 -12.94
C PRO A 130 -20.98 -2.65 -11.42
N LEU A 131 -20.93 -3.75 -10.68
CA LEU A 131 -20.72 -3.73 -9.23
C LEU A 131 -19.34 -3.18 -8.85
N ALA A 132 -18.29 -3.63 -9.52
CA ALA A 132 -16.93 -3.14 -9.32
C ALA A 132 -16.83 -1.64 -9.63
N MET A 133 -17.38 -1.21 -10.76
CA MET A 133 -17.42 0.21 -11.16
C MET A 133 -18.23 1.05 -10.17
N GLY A 134 -19.39 0.57 -9.77
CA GLY A 134 -20.24 1.24 -8.80
C GLY A 134 -19.55 1.45 -7.45
N LEU A 135 -18.80 0.45 -6.98
CA LEU A 135 -18.03 0.56 -5.75
C LEU A 135 -16.95 1.64 -5.85
N VAL A 136 -16.17 1.68 -6.94
CA VAL A 136 -15.13 2.70 -7.15
C VAL A 136 -15.74 4.09 -7.20
N ILE A 137 -16.83 4.27 -7.95
CA ILE A 137 -17.54 5.55 -8.05
C ILE A 137 -18.08 5.97 -6.68
N LEU A 138 -18.74 5.06 -5.95
CA LEU A 138 -19.30 5.33 -4.64
C LEU A 138 -18.23 5.78 -3.65
N LEU A 139 -17.12 5.04 -3.58
CA LEU A 139 -16.00 5.38 -2.69
C LEU A 139 -15.36 6.72 -3.09
N THR A 140 -15.19 6.96 -4.38
CA THR A 140 -14.63 8.23 -4.87
C THR A 140 -15.52 9.41 -4.51
N VAL A 141 -16.83 9.28 -4.72
CA VAL A 141 -17.81 10.33 -4.36
C VAL A 141 -17.85 10.52 -2.85
N ALA A 142 -17.87 9.44 -2.06
CA ALA A 142 -17.87 9.51 -0.61
C ALA A 142 -16.63 10.23 -0.07
N HIS A 143 -15.44 9.92 -0.61
CA HIS A 143 -14.20 10.61 -0.23
C HIS A 143 -14.17 12.06 -0.69
N ALA A 144 -14.66 12.36 -1.88
CA ALA A 144 -14.75 13.74 -2.40
C ALA A 144 -15.75 14.59 -1.60
N ALA A 145 -16.88 14.00 -1.20
CA ALA A 145 -17.90 14.68 -0.40
C ALA A 145 -17.45 14.89 1.06
N ASN A 146 -16.74 13.93 1.63
CA ASN A 146 -16.28 13.97 3.02
C ASN A 146 -14.83 14.45 3.16
N ARG A 147 -14.51 15.62 2.62
CA ARG A 147 -13.15 16.19 2.69
C ARG A 147 -12.63 16.36 4.12
N ARG A 148 -13.52 16.60 5.10
CA ARG A 148 -13.15 16.74 6.51
C ARG A 148 -12.82 15.39 7.14
N GLY A 149 -13.58 14.34 6.83
CA GLY A 149 -13.32 12.98 7.29
C GLY A 149 -12.11 12.34 6.59
N SER A 150 -11.96 12.52 5.28
CA SER A 150 -10.78 12.08 4.53
C SER A 150 -9.49 12.73 5.03
N GLY A 151 -9.55 14.02 5.38
CA GLY A 151 -8.42 14.73 6.00
C GLY A 151 -8.02 14.09 7.33
N ALA A 152 -8.97 13.72 8.19
CA ALA A 152 -8.68 13.07 9.46
C ALA A 152 -8.06 11.67 9.27
N VAL A 153 -8.58 10.86 8.34
CA VAL A 153 -8.05 9.52 8.03
C VAL A 153 -6.67 9.61 7.35
N SER A 154 -6.50 10.52 6.39
CA SER A 154 -5.18 10.79 5.78
C SER A 154 -4.19 11.35 6.79
N TYR A 155 -4.65 12.20 7.72
CA TYR A 155 -3.80 12.70 8.81
C TYR A 155 -3.35 11.56 9.73
N THR A 156 -4.18 10.60 10.04
CA THR A 156 -3.79 9.46 10.88
C THR A 156 -2.86 8.49 10.15
N HIS A 157 -3.01 8.29 8.83
CA HIS A 157 -2.20 7.34 8.06
C HIS A 157 -0.95 7.95 7.42
N LEU A 158 -0.99 9.23 7.00
CA LEU A 158 0.10 9.87 6.26
C LEU A 158 0.91 10.88 7.07
N THR A 159 0.35 11.52 8.09
CA THR A 159 1.04 12.61 8.79
C THR A 159 1.64 12.22 10.13
N LEU A 160 1.26 11.08 10.70
CA LEU A 160 1.87 10.61 11.93
C LEU A 160 3.35 10.24 11.76
N PRO A 161 3.83 9.62 10.67
CA PRO A 161 5.27 9.38 10.49
C PRO A 161 6.06 10.57 9.94
N THR A 162 5.48 11.45 9.14
CA THR A 162 6.24 12.43 8.37
C THR A 162 6.44 13.78 9.03
N LYS A 163 5.62 14.17 9.97
CA LYS A 163 5.78 15.47 10.66
C LYS A 163 6.85 15.51 11.74
N ARG A 164 7.56 14.40 12.02
CA ARG A 164 8.52 14.32 13.12
C ARG A 164 9.89 13.78 12.79
N ILE A 165 10.26 13.78 11.52
CA ILE A 165 11.63 13.45 11.08
C ILE A 165 12.35 14.72 10.55
N VAL A 166 11.88 15.90 10.91
CA VAL A 166 12.61 17.17 10.68
C VAL A 166 12.97 17.78 12.03
#